data_d5d79d04faf307e184e0e1ba3c82ebce
#
_entry.id   d5d79d04faf307e184e0e1ba3c82ebce
#
_cell.length_a   1.000
_cell.length_b   1.000
_cell.length_c   1.000
_cell.angle_alpha   90.00
_cell.angle_beta   90.00
_cell.angle_gamma   90.00
#
_symmetry.space_group_name_H-M   'P 1'
#
loop_
_entity.id
_entity.type
_entity.pdbx_description
1 polymer ?
#
loop_
_entity_poly.entity_id
_entity_poly.type
_entity_poly.pdbx_seq_one_letter_code
_entity_poly.pdbx_strand_id
1 'polypeptide(L)'
;PKIKVIAPWRIWKLNSRTDLIKYAKKNRIPVPKDKKGASPFSVDDNLYHTSTEGKVLENPKNPAPEFIYQRTASPEKAPNKASYVVIGFKKGDPITVNGKKLSPGNLLQKLNILAGKNGIGRVDLVENRFIGIKSRGVYETPGGTLLMKAHRTIESVTLDKETMHKKDEIMPKYAELIYNGYWYSKARFKLQKIVDLKRNKVNGSIKL
;
A
#
# COMPACT_ATOMS: atom_id res chain seq x y z
N PRO A 1 11.39 13.13 -25.36
CA PRO A 1 9.93 13.09 -25.38
C PRO A 1 9.37 14.45 -25.77
N LYS A 2 8.34 14.44 -26.65
CA LYS A 2 7.68 15.68 -27.12
C LYS A 2 6.58 16.19 -26.16
N ILE A 3 6.45 15.56 -24.99
CA ILE A 3 5.42 15.90 -24.01
C ILE A 3 5.87 17.13 -23.21
N LYS A 4 5.02 18.16 -23.17
CA LYS A 4 5.26 19.37 -22.38
C LYS A 4 4.89 19.13 -20.92
N VAL A 5 5.81 19.41 -20.01
CA VAL A 5 5.55 19.37 -18.56
C VAL A 5 5.04 20.74 -18.12
N ILE A 6 3.89 20.77 -17.45
CA ILE A 6 3.30 21.97 -16.86
C ILE A 6 3.29 21.80 -15.34
N ALA A 7 3.95 22.70 -14.63
CA ALA A 7 4.00 22.71 -13.16
C ALA A 7 3.33 24.01 -12.65
N PRO A 8 2.02 23.99 -12.38
CA PRO A 8 1.24 25.21 -12.05
C PRO A 8 1.79 25.99 -10.86
N TRP A 9 2.29 25.32 -9.82
CA TRP A 9 2.87 25.98 -8.64
C TRP A 9 4.17 26.77 -8.94
N ARG A 10 4.80 26.59 -10.08
CA ARG A 10 5.92 27.45 -10.54
C ARG A 10 5.44 28.76 -11.16
N ILE A 11 4.18 28.82 -11.53
CA ILE A 11 3.56 29.93 -12.25
C ILE A 11 2.57 30.66 -11.33
N TRP A 12 1.84 29.92 -10.51
CA TRP A 12 0.82 30.45 -9.59
C TRP A 12 1.46 31.00 -8.31
N LYS A 13 0.85 32.04 -7.76
CA LYS A 13 1.24 32.60 -6.45
C LYS A 13 0.58 31.85 -5.29
N LEU A 14 0.60 30.52 -5.33
CA LEU A 14 0.04 29.62 -4.30
C LEU A 14 1.19 28.85 -3.66
N ASN A 15 1.97 29.52 -2.80
CA ASN A 15 3.25 29.03 -2.31
C ASN A 15 3.16 28.21 -1.01
N SER A 16 1.97 28.16 -0.41
CA SER A 16 1.78 27.44 0.86
C SER A 16 0.46 26.69 0.89
N ARG A 17 0.35 25.70 1.79
CA ARG A 17 -0.91 25.00 2.08
C ARG A 17 -1.99 26.01 2.51
N THR A 18 -1.63 27.05 3.27
CA THR A 18 -2.55 28.11 3.69
C THR A 18 -3.13 28.86 2.49
N ASP A 19 -2.30 29.20 1.50
CA ASP A 19 -2.75 29.88 0.28
C ASP A 19 -3.66 28.99 -0.54
N LEU A 20 -3.33 27.69 -0.66
CA LEU A 20 -4.17 26.70 -1.32
C LEU A 20 -5.55 26.57 -0.65
N ILE A 21 -5.61 26.55 0.68
CA ILE A 21 -6.88 26.50 1.43
C ILE A 21 -7.70 27.78 1.23
N LYS A 22 -7.06 28.97 1.24
CA LYS A 22 -7.72 30.24 0.94
C LYS A 22 -8.29 30.24 -0.47
N TYR A 23 -7.50 29.77 -1.44
CA TYR A 23 -7.94 29.65 -2.83
C TYR A 23 -9.12 28.71 -2.97
N ALA A 24 -9.03 27.51 -2.35
CA ALA A 24 -10.14 26.54 -2.37
C ALA A 24 -11.43 27.12 -1.79
N LYS A 25 -11.35 27.82 -0.64
CA LYS A 25 -12.52 28.49 -0.03
C LYS A 25 -13.12 29.55 -0.97
N LYS A 26 -12.28 30.42 -1.55
CA LYS A 26 -12.70 31.46 -2.48
C LYS A 26 -13.43 30.88 -3.70
N ASN A 27 -12.96 29.75 -4.21
CA ASN A 27 -13.51 29.11 -5.40
C ASN A 27 -14.53 27.99 -5.08
N ARG A 28 -14.97 27.86 -3.82
CA ARG A 28 -15.94 26.84 -3.38
C ARG A 28 -15.52 25.41 -3.67
N ILE A 29 -14.21 25.16 -3.69
CA ILE A 29 -13.66 23.81 -3.84
C ILE A 29 -13.76 23.10 -2.49
N PRO A 30 -14.43 21.93 -2.41
CA PRO A 30 -14.57 21.21 -1.15
C PRO A 30 -13.19 20.69 -0.70
N VAL A 31 -12.82 21.01 0.53
CA VAL A 31 -11.60 20.51 1.18
C VAL A 31 -12.03 19.71 2.41
N PRO A 32 -11.67 18.44 2.52
CA PRO A 32 -11.94 17.65 3.72
C PRO A 32 -11.33 18.35 4.94
N LYS A 33 -12.09 18.41 6.02
CA LYS A 33 -11.60 18.89 7.34
C LYS A 33 -11.26 17.65 8.18
N ASP A 34 -10.25 17.73 9.01
CA ASP A 34 -10.10 16.74 10.07
C ASP A 34 -11.25 16.87 11.08
N LYS A 35 -11.42 15.88 11.96
CA LYS A 35 -12.51 15.85 12.96
C LYS A 35 -12.48 17.04 13.93
N LYS A 36 -11.39 17.80 13.98
CA LYS A 36 -11.23 18.99 14.81
C LYS A 36 -11.32 20.30 14.02
N GLY A 37 -11.63 20.24 12.71
CA GLY A 37 -11.72 21.43 11.85
C GLY A 37 -10.37 22.03 11.45
N ALA A 38 -9.26 21.43 11.84
CA ALA A 38 -7.90 21.85 11.46
C ALA A 38 -7.57 21.48 10.01
N SER A 39 -6.44 21.98 9.49
CA SER A 39 -5.93 21.56 8.18
C SER A 39 -5.77 20.04 8.14
N PRO A 40 -6.16 19.34 7.07
CA PRO A 40 -6.07 17.90 7.00
C PRO A 40 -4.62 17.41 7.03
N PHE A 41 -4.40 16.15 7.43
CA PHE A 41 -3.15 15.44 7.19
C PHE A 41 -2.91 15.35 5.68
N SER A 42 -1.66 15.10 5.28
CA SER A 42 -1.37 14.69 3.92
C SER A 42 -1.79 13.23 3.78
N VAL A 43 -2.70 12.95 2.85
CA VAL A 43 -3.25 11.61 2.66
C VAL A 43 -3.18 11.27 1.18
N ASP A 44 -2.49 10.18 0.85
CA ASP A 44 -2.51 9.57 -0.47
C ASP A 44 -3.31 8.26 -0.38
N ASP A 45 -4.32 8.14 -1.23
CA ASP A 45 -5.26 7.02 -1.20
C ASP A 45 -5.42 6.38 -2.57
N ASN A 46 -5.28 5.07 -2.62
CA ASN A 46 -5.55 4.26 -3.81
C ASN A 46 -6.13 2.89 -3.42
N LEU A 47 -6.41 2.04 -4.39
CA LEU A 47 -7.01 0.73 -4.13
C LEU A 47 -6.13 -0.17 -3.25
N TYR A 48 -4.81 -0.05 -3.35
CA TYR A 48 -3.86 -0.91 -2.64
C TYR A 48 -3.63 -0.45 -1.21
N HIS A 49 -3.38 0.85 -1.00
CA HIS A 49 -3.07 1.37 0.33
C HIS A 49 -3.55 2.82 0.52
N THR A 50 -3.59 3.24 1.77
CA THR A 50 -3.67 4.64 2.19
C THR A 50 -2.43 4.98 2.98
N SER A 51 -1.80 6.11 2.68
CA SER A 51 -0.72 6.67 3.49
C SER A 51 -1.15 7.99 4.12
N THR A 52 -0.75 8.21 5.36
CA THR A 52 -1.01 9.45 6.11
C THR A 52 0.29 9.97 6.69
N GLU A 53 0.60 11.24 6.45
CA GLU A 53 1.82 11.88 6.93
C GLU A 53 1.59 13.34 7.35
N GLY A 54 2.58 13.91 8.05
CA GLY A 54 2.58 15.31 8.48
C GLY A 54 2.03 15.55 9.89
N LYS A 55 2.03 16.81 10.31
CA LYS A 55 1.53 17.30 11.62
C LYS A 55 2.17 16.57 12.80
N VAL A 56 1.34 16.03 13.71
CA VAL A 56 1.78 15.30 14.92
C VAL A 56 2.65 14.09 14.58
N LEU A 57 2.53 13.52 13.38
CA LEU A 57 3.32 12.38 12.94
C LEU A 57 4.78 12.74 12.63
N GLU A 58 5.10 14.02 12.41
CA GLU A 58 6.47 14.46 12.17
C GLU A 58 7.37 14.24 13.39
N ASN A 59 6.79 14.24 14.58
CA ASN A 59 7.51 13.88 15.80
C ASN A 59 7.35 12.38 16.08
N PRO A 60 8.42 11.56 15.96
CA PRO A 60 8.33 10.11 16.14
C PRO A 60 7.99 9.68 17.57
N LYS A 61 8.10 10.57 18.56
CA LYS A 61 7.69 10.32 19.97
C LYS A 61 6.17 10.28 20.14
N ASN A 62 5.42 10.89 19.22
CA ASN A 62 3.97 10.91 19.32
C ASN A 62 3.37 9.65 18.69
N PRO A 63 2.47 8.94 19.37
CA PRO A 63 1.73 7.85 18.75
C PRO A 63 0.82 8.37 17.63
N ALA A 64 0.60 7.55 16.62
CA ALA A 64 -0.34 7.85 15.56
C ALA A 64 -1.77 7.89 16.14
N PRO A 65 -2.50 9.03 16.02
CA PRO A 65 -3.86 9.11 16.56
C PRO A 65 -4.81 8.15 15.85
N GLU A 66 -5.69 7.47 16.59
CA GLU A 66 -6.62 6.47 16.04
C GLU A 66 -7.49 7.02 14.89
N PHE A 67 -7.86 8.29 14.94
CA PHE A 67 -8.75 8.89 13.94
C PHE A 67 -8.13 9.06 12.54
N ILE A 68 -6.81 8.88 12.38
CA ILE A 68 -6.19 8.94 11.05
C ILE A 68 -6.38 7.66 10.25
N TYR A 69 -6.65 6.53 10.93
CA TYR A 69 -6.92 5.27 10.27
C TYR A 69 -8.32 5.28 9.65
N GLN A 70 -8.38 5.05 8.34
CA GLN A 70 -9.60 5.17 7.54
C GLN A 70 -10.13 3.82 7.05
N ARG A 71 -9.25 2.83 6.92
CA ARG A 71 -9.55 1.52 6.31
C ARG A 71 -9.60 0.37 7.29
N THR A 72 -9.04 0.56 8.48
CA THR A 72 -8.87 -0.52 9.46
C THR A 72 -9.51 -0.15 10.78
N ALA A 73 -10.21 -1.10 11.36
CA ALA A 73 -10.65 -1.00 12.75
C ALA A 73 -9.44 -1.03 13.69
N SER A 74 -9.54 -0.38 14.87
CA SER A 74 -8.52 -0.57 15.89
C SER A 74 -8.54 -2.03 16.39
N PRO A 75 -7.41 -2.57 16.88
CA PRO A 75 -7.37 -3.92 17.46
C PRO A 75 -8.45 -4.14 18.52
N GLU A 76 -8.72 -3.12 19.37
CA GLU A 76 -9.71 -3.18 20.44
C GLU A 76 -11.16 -3.22 19.92
N LYS A 77 -11.41 -2.71 18.71
CA LYS A 77 -12.74 -2.70 18.06
C LYS A 77 -12.89 -3.80 17.03
N ALA A 78 -11.81 -4.54 16.74
CA ALA A 78 -11.88 -5.68 15.86
C ALA A 78 -12.78 -6.79 16.47
N PRO A 79 -13.41 -7.64 15.62
CA PRO A 79 -14.25 -8.72 16.12
C PRO A 79 -13.47 -9.72 16.98
N ASN A 80 -14.01 -10.13 18.13
CA ASN A 80 -13.42 -11.18 18.98
C ASN A 80 -13.48 -12.57 18.34
N LYS A 81 -14.37 -12.76 17.36
CA LYS A 81 -14.51 -14.03 16.64
C LYS A 81 -13.57 -14.04 15.43
N ALA A 82 -12.76 -15.09 15.31
CA ALA A 82 -11.89 -15.28 14.17
C ALA A 82 -12.67 -15.28 12.85
N SER A 83 -12.14 -14.59 11.84
CA SER A 83 -12.63 -14.59 10.46
C SER A 83 -11.66 -15.38 9.59
N TYR A 84 -12.16 -16.33 8.83
CA TYR A 84 -11.34 -17.10 7.90
C TYR A 84 -11.57 -16.64 6.46
N VAL A 85 -10.49 -16.65 5.67
CA VAL A 85 -10.53 -16.38 4.24
C VAL A 85 -9.70 -17.41 3.50
N VAL A 86 -10.24 -17.92 2.39
CA VAL A 86 -9.53 -18.82 1.48
C VAL A 86 -9.19 -18.07 0.19
N ILE A 87 -7.92 -17.96 -0.14
CA ILE A 87 -7.43 -17.32 -1.35
C ILE A 87 -6.86 -18.38 -2.28
N GLY A 88 -7.41 -18.49 -3.48
CA GLY A 88 -6.96 -19.43 -4.50
C GLY A 88 -6.03 -18.77 -5.51
N PHE A 89 -4.95 -19.48 -5.85
CA PHE A 89 -3.88 -19.05 -6.75
C PHE A 89 -3.79 -19.93 -7.98
N LYS A 90 -3.50 -19.32 -9.13
CA LYS A 90 -3.14 -20.01 -10.37
C LYS A 90 -1.93 -19.32 -10.99
N LYS A 91 -0.84 -20.09 -11.16
CA LYS A 91 0.43 -19.58 -11.69
C LYS A 91 0.91 -18.33 -10.93
N GLY A 92 0.78 -18.32 -9.59
CA GLY A 92 1.16 -17.21 -8.72
C GLY A 92 0.18 -16.05 -8.63
N ASP A 93 -0.84 -15.99 -9.49
CA ASP A 93 -1.87 -14.94 -9.41
C ASP A 93 -3.01 -15.35 -8.48
N PRO A 94 -3.47 -14.47 -7.58
CA PRO A 94 -4.68 -14.70 -6.81
C PRO A 94 -5.90 -14.56 -7.73
N ILE A 95 -6.74 -15.59 -7.79
CA ILE A 95 -7.88 -15.65 -8.70
C ILE A 95 -9.23 -15.83 -8.00
N THR A 96 -9.25 -16.36 -6.78
CA THR A 96 -10.49 -16.58 -6.03
C THR A 96 -10.39 -16.11 -4.59
N VAL A 97 -11.52 -15.68 -4.02
CA VAL A 97 -11.70 -15.45 -2.60
C VAL A 97 -12.91 -16.24 -2.14
N ASN A 98 -12.73 -17.16 -1.17
CA ASN A 98 -13.74 -18.08 -0.67
C ASN A 98 -14.46 -18.84 -1.82
N GLY A 99 -13.67 -19.38 -2.77
CA GLY A 99 -14.15 -20.14 -3.93
C GLY A 99 -14.73 -19.29 -5.07
N LYS A 100 -15.02 -18.00 -4.86
CA LYS A 100 -15.58 -17.13 -5.89
C LYS A 100 -14.45 -16.49 -6.72
N LYS A 101 -14.48 -16.70 -8.04
CA LYS A 101 -13.60 -16.03 -9.00
C LYS A 101 -13.96 -14.55 -9.10
N LEU A 102 -12.95 -13.69 -9.04
CA LEU A 102 -13.10 -12.23 -9.06
C LEU A 102 -12.09 -11.60 -10.03
N SER A 103 -12.40 -10.41 -10.54
CA SER A 103 -11.39 -9.57 -11.20
C SER A 103 -10.34 -9.13 -10.19
N PRO A 104 -9.10 -8.79 -10.60
CA PRO A 104 -8.03 -8.38 -9.67
C PRO A 104 -8.44 -7.22 -8.75
N GLY A 105 -9.10 -6.19 -9.30
CA GLY A 105 -9.58 -5.05 -8.51
C GLY A 105 -10.63 -5.45 -7.48
N ASN A 106 -11.64 -6.23 -7.88
CA ASN A 106 -12.71 -6.69 -6.96
C ASN A 106 -12.17 -7.65 -5.89
N LEU A 107 -11.16 -8.47 -6.25
CA LEU A 107 -10.48 -9.35 -5.32
C LEU A 107 -9.79 -8.55 -4.22
N LEU A 108 -8.98 -7.56 -4.61
CA LEU A 108 -8.27 -6.70 -3.68
C LEU A 108 -9.24 -5.89 -2.81
N GLN A 109 -10.29 -5.32 -3.40
CA GLN A 109 -11.32 -4.58 -2.67
C GLN A 109 -12.00 -5.46 -1.61
N LYS A 110 -12.36 -6.70 -1.96
CA LYS A 110 -12.96 -7.64 -1.01
C LYS A 110 -12.01 -7.99 0.13
N LEU A 111 -10.73 -8.19 -0.16
CA LEU A 111 -9.72 -8.44 0.87
C LEU A 111 -9.46 -7.21 1.74
N ASN A 112 -9.50 -6.00 1.16
CA ASN A 112 -9.41 -4.75 1.94
C ASN A 112 -10.53 -4.66 2.99
N ILE A 113 -11.77 -4.97 2.61
CA ILE A 113 -12.91 -4.93 3.53
C ILE A 113 -12.75 -5.99 4.63
N LEU A 114 -12.38 -7.21 4.27
CA LEU A 114 -12.22 -8.30 5.24
C LEU A 114 -11.09 -8.01 6.25
N ALA A 115 -9.91 -7.65 5.74
CA ALA A 115 -8.76 -7.35 6.58
C ALA A 115 -8.96 -6.10 7.42
N GLY A 116 -9.50 -5.04 6.82
CA GLY A 116 -9.75 -3.78 7.51
C GLY A 116 -10.73 -3.93 8.68
N LYS A 117 -11.81 -4.69 8.51
CA LYS A 117 -12.74 -5.02 9.58
C LYS A 117 -12.05 -5.73 10.76
N ASN A 118 -11.06 -6.54 10.49
CA ASN A 118 -10.30 -7.30 11.48
C ASN A 118 -9.02 -6.58 11.98
N GLY A 119 -8.87 -5.30 11.71
CA GLY A 119 -7.73 -4.50 12.18
C GLY A 119 -6.39 -4.83 11.53
N ILE A 120 -6.40 -5.53 10.39
CA ILE A 120 -5.20 -5.99 9.70
C ILE A 120 -4.69 -4.95 8.71
N GLY A 121 -3.36 -4.73 8.68
CA GLY A 121 -2.71 -3.97 7.61
C GLY A 121 -2.21 -2.58 7.99
N ARG A 122 -2.10 -2.25 9.28
CA ARG A 122 -1.51 -1.01 9.78
C ARG A 122 0.01 -1.12 9.84
N VAL A 123 0.70 -0.10 9.37
CA VAL A 123 2.15 0.03 9.48
C VAL A 123 2.49 1.48 9.80
N ASP A 124 3.29 1.70 10.84
CA ASP A 124 3.85 3.00 11.22
C ASP A 124 5.36 2.89 11.13
N LEU A 125 5.97 3.60 10.20
CA LEU A 125 7.39 3.47 9.93
C LEU A 125 8.04 4.79 9.51
N VAL A 126 9.36 4.84 9.69
CA VAL A 126 10.22 5.90 9.14
C VAL A 126 10.96 5.35 7.94
N GLU A 127 10.72 5.94 6.79
CA GLU A 127 11.36 5.58 5.53
C GLU A 127 12.44 6.57 5.11
N ASN A 128 13.30 6.15 4.19
CA ASN A 128 14.26 7.03 3.53
C ASN A 128 13.68 7.45 2.18
N ARG A 129 13.51 8.75 1.96
CA ARG A 129 13.16 9.29 0.65
C ARG A 129 14.33 9.12 -0.33
N PHE A 130 14.06 9.18 -1.63
CA PHE A 130 15.08 9.06 -2.69
C PHE A 130 16.32 9.93 -2.45
N ILE A 131 16.14 11.14 -1.94
CA ILE A 131 17.21 12.10 -1.63
C ILE A 131 17.84 11.90 -0.24
N GLY A 132 17.52 10.81 0.47
CA GLY A 132 18.09 10.48 1.77
C GLY A 132 17.41 11.12 2.99
N ILE A 133 16.38 11.95 2.79
CA ILE A 133 15.61 12.52 3.90
C ILE A 133 14.74 11.45 4.56
N LYS A 134 14.74 11.42 5.88
CA LYS A 134 13.84 10.58 6.68
C LYS A 134 12.43 11.17 6.70
N SER A 135 11.42 10.32 6.51
CA SER A 135 10.01 10.70 6.58
C SER A 135 9.22 9.62 7.27
N ARG A 136 8.39 9.99 8.25
CA ARG A 136 7.46 9.05 8.89
C ARG A 136 6.15 9.04 8.15
N GLY A 137 5.69 7.85 7.82
CA GLY A 137 4.38 7.61 7.24
C GLY A 137 3.63 6.54 8.01
N VAL A 138 2.32 6.71 8.11
CA VAL A 138 1.40 5.71 8.63
C VAL A 138 0.60 5.15 7.47
N TYR A 139 0.66 3.85 7.29
CA TYR A 139 0.10 3.15 6.14
C TYR A 139 -0.99 2.17 6.57
N GLU A 140 -1.99 2.04 5.71
CA GLU A 140 -3.03 1.02 5.83
C GLU A 140 -3.08 0.23 4.51
N THR A 141 -2.68 -1.04 4.57
CA THR A 141 -2.62 -1.94 3.40
C THR A 141 -3.34 -3.26 3.71
N PRO A 142 -4.64 -3.24 4.04
CA PRO A 142 -5.32 -4.40 4.59
C PRO A 142 -5.33 -5.60 3.65
N GLY A 143 -5.85 -5.46 2.44
CA GLY A 143 -5.90 -6.55 1.45
C GLY A 143 -4.51 -6.96 0.96
N GLY A 144 -3.60 -6.00 0.80
CA GLY A 144 -2.22 -6.27 0.41
C GLY A 144 -1.49 -7.11 1.45
N THR A 145 -1.73 -6.89 2.74
CA THR A 145 -1.17 -7.68 3.84
C THR A 145 -1.63 -9.13 3.77
N LEU A 146 -2.94 -9.37 3.54
CA LEU A 146 -3.46 -10.73 3.35
C LEU A 146 -2.86 -11.41 2.11
N LEU A 147 -2.80 -10.69 0.98
CA LEU A 147 -2.21 -11.22 -0.26
C LEU A 147 -0.75 -11.58 -0.09
N MET A 148 0.05 -10.71 0.53
CA MET A 148 1.47 -10.97 0.79
C MET A 148 1.64 -12.21 1.67
N LYS A 149 0.89 -12.33 2.75
CA LYS A 149 0.93 -13.50 3.63
C LYS A 149 0.53 -14.78 2.91
N ALA A 150 -0.60 -14.77 2.19
CA ALA A 150 -1.09 -15.92 1.46
C ALA A 150 -0.13 -16.34 0.32
N HIS A 151 0.37 -15.36 -0.44
CA HIS A 151 1.30 -15.62 -1.54
C HIS A 151 2.62 -16.22 -1.02
N ARG A 152 3.18 -15.65 0.05
CA ARG A 152 4.38 -16.20 0.68
C ARG A 152 4.15 -17.63 1.19
N THR A 153 2.99 -17.89 1.76
CA THR A 153 2.63 -19.24 2.25
C THR A 153 2.49 -20.23 1.11
N ILE A 154 1.81 -19.89 0.00
CA ILE A 154 1.70 -20.82 -1.12
C ILE A 154 3.05 -21.07 -1.81
N GLU A 155 3.90 -20.06 -1.93
CA GLU A 155 5.24 -20.21 -2.46
C GLU A 155 6.09 -21.17 -1.60
N SER A 156 6.02 -21.07 -0.26
CA SER A 156 6.78 -21.93 0.64
C SER A 156 6.41 -23.42 0.54
N VAL A 157 5.21 -23.73 0.06
CA VAL A 157 4.73 -25.10 -0.14
C VAL A 157 5.01 -25.62 -1.57
N THR A 158 5.07 -24.72 -2.55
CA THR A 158 5.12 -25.09 -3.97
C THR A 158 6.48 -24.90 -4.65
N LEU A 159 7.34 -24.05 -4.06
CA LEU A 159 8.67 -23.76 -4.60
C LEU A 159 9.75 -24.47 -3.78
N ASP A 160 10.85 -24.81 -4.44
CA ASP A 160 12.04 -25.31 -3.78
C ASP A 160 12.82 -24.22 -3.05
N LYS A 161 13.65 -24.66 -2.10
CA LYS A 161 14.45 -23.80 -1.24
C LYS A 161 15.30 -22.80 -2.02
N GLU A 162 16.00 -23.26 -3.06
CA GLU A 162 16.92 -22.42 -3.84
C GLU A 162 16.17 -21.28 -4.55
N THR A 163 15.00 -21.58 -5.15
CA THR A 163 14.14 -20.58 -5.79
C THR A 163 13.64 -19.57 -4.77
N MET A 164 13.23 -20.02 -3.58
CA MET A 164 12.77 -19.13 -2.51
C MET A 164 13.87 -18.18 -2.04
N HIS A 165 15.07 -18.73 -1.76
CA HIS A 165 16.19 -17.89 -1.31
C HIS A 165 16.60 -16.86 -2.37
N LYS A 166 16.64 -17.26 -3.65
CA LYS A 166 16.96 -16.34 -4.74
C LYS A 166 15.94 -15.19 -4.87
N LYS A 167 14.66 -15.49 -4.68
CA LYS A 167 13.61 -14.46 -4.64
C LYS A 167 13.81 -13.50 -3.46
N ASP A 168 14.10 -14.02 -2.28
CA ASP A 168 14.32 -13.22 -1.07
C ASP A 168 15.54 -12.32 -1.20
N GLU A 169 16.63 -12.82 -1.78
CA GLU A 169 17.86 -12.06 -2.02
C GLU A 169 17.63 -10.82 -2.89
N ILE A 170 16.83 -10.95 -3.94
CA ILE A 170 16.58 -9.83 -4.87
C ILE A 170 15.51 -8.86 -4.42
N MET A 171 14.67 -9.23 -3.44
CA MET A 171 13.49 -8.46 -3.05
C MET A 171 13.82 -7.02 -2.64
N PRO A 172 14.84 -6.73 -1.81
CA PRO A 172 15.19 -5.37 -1.44
C PRO A 172 15.57 -4.52 -2.66
N LYS A 173 16.33 -5.09 -3.58
CA LYS A 173 16.75 -4.40 -4.81
C LYS A 173 15.59 -4.16 -5.77
N TYR A 174 14.68 -5.11 -5.86
CA TYR A 174 13.47 -4.97 -6.66
C TYR A 174 12.57 -3.85 -6.09
N ALA A 175 12.37 -3.85 -4.77
CA ALA A 175 11.60 -2.81 -4.09
C ALA A 175 12.23 -1.41 -4.27
N GLU A 176 13.57 -1.30 -4.14
CA GLU A 176 14.30 -0.05 -4.36
C GLU A 176 14.07 0.52 -5.78
N LEU A 177 14.13 -0.34 -6.81
CA LEU A 177 13.90 0.10 -8.19
C LEU A 177 12.48 0.62 -8.39
N ILE A 178 11.47 -0.01 -7.76
CA ILE A 178 10.08 0.45 -7.83
C ILE A 178 9.93 1.77 -7.09
N TYR A 179 10.43 1.85 -5.87
CA TYR A 179 10.36 3.05 -5.03
C TYR A 179 10.99 4.27 -5.71
N ASN A 180 12.13 4.08 -6.35
CA ASN A 180 12.87 5.12 -7.06
C ASN A 180 12.31 5.47 -8.45
N GLY A 181 11.17 4.87 -8.85
CA GLY A 181 10.49 5.18 -10.11
C GLY A 181 11.08 4.49 -11.35
N TYR A 182 11.93 3.48 -11.18
CA TYR A 182 12.57 2.74 -12.28
C TYR A 182 11.74 1.58 -12.82
N TRP A 183 10.41 1.74 -12.86
CA TRP A 183 9.48 0.70 -13.33
C TRP A 183 9.80 0.18 -14.72
N TYR A 184 10.15 1.06 -15.66
CA TYR A 184 10.48 0.71 -17.05
C TYR A 184 11.96 0.44 -17.29
N SER A 185 12.79 0.34 -16.26
CA SER A 185 14.24 0.11 -16.42
C SER A 185 14.55 -1.34 -16.80
N LYS A 186 15.64 -1.52 -17.59
CA LYS A 186 16.17 -2.85 -17.91
C LYS A 186 16.52 -3.67 -16.66
N ALA A 187 17.00 -3.00 -15.59
CA ALA A 187 17.32 -3.63 -14.32
C ALA A 187 16.07 -4.26 -13.67
N ARG A 188 14.95 -3.51 -13.57
CA ARG A 188 13.69 -4.04 -13.05
C ARG A 188 13.19 -5.24 -13.86
N PHE A 189 13.25 -5.17 -15.20
CA PHE A 189 12.84 -6.29 -16.07
C PHE A 189 13.71 -7.55 -15.86
N LYS A 190 15.02 -7.40 -15.59
CA LYS A 190 15.89 -8.53 -15.27
C LYS A 190 15.47 -9.19 -13.96
N LEU A 191 15.21 -8.39 -12.92
CA LEU A 191 14.74 -8.91 -11.63
C LEU A 191 13.35 -9.54 -11.72
N GLN A 192 12.45 -8.98 -12.56
CA GLN A 192 11.13 -9.57 -12.79
C GLN A 192 11.22 -11.02 -13.30
N LYS A 193 12.18 -11.30 -14.19
CA LYS A 193 12.39 -12.68 -14.67
C LYS A 193 12.72 -13.65 -13.54
N ILE A 194 13.43 -13.19 -12.50
CA ILE A 194 13.73 -14.00 -11.33
C ILE A 194 12.49 -14.18 -10.46
N VAL A 195 11.70 -13.10 -10.26
CA VAL A 195 10.41 -13.18 -9.55
C VAL A 195 9.47 -14.18 -10.22
N ASP A 196 9.47 -14.24 -11.55
CA ASP A 196 8.62 -15.15 -12.33
C ASP A 196 9.15 -16.59 -12.42
N LEU A 197 10.35 -16.88 -11.88
CA LEU A 197 10.90 -18.23 -11.87
C LEU A 197 9.92 -19.19 -11.20
N LYS A 198 9.67 -20.30 -11.89
CA LYS A 198 8.79 -21.39 -11.41
C LYS A 198 7.38 -20.93 -10.99
N ARG A 199 6.95 -19.74 -11.40
CA ARG A 199 5.61 -19.18 -11.13
C ARG A 199 4.49 -20.15 -11.53
N ASN A 200 4.69 -20.90 -12.62
CA ASN A 200 3.74 -21.91 -13.09
C ASN A 200 3.47 -23.05 -12.08
N LYS A 201 4.36 -23.26 -11.10
CA LYS A 201 4.19 -24.21 -10.01
C LYS A 201 3.35 -23.68 -8.86
N VAL A 202 3.19 -22.37 -8.72
CA VAL A 202 2.47 -21.73 -7.63
C VAL A 202 0.96 -21.80 -7.87
N ASN A 203 0.36 -22.95 -7.51
CA ASN A 203 -1.07 -23.22 -7.68
C ASN A 203 -1.63 -23.85 -6.40
N GLY A 204 -2.87 -23.51 -6.08
CA GLY A 204 -3.57 -24.05 -4.90
C GLY A 204 -4.32 -22.99 -4.13
N SER A 205 -4.69 -23.29 -2.89
CA SER A 205 -5.45 -22.37 -2.05
C SER A 205 -4.86 -22.31 -0.65
N ILE A 206 -4.84 -21.12 -0.08
CA ILE A 206 -4.38 -20.85 1.28
C ILE A 206 -5.55 -20.35 2.10
N LYS A 207 -5.73 -20.92 3.29
CA LYS A 207 -6.65 -20.45 4.32
C LYS A 207 -5.87 -19.64 5.35
N LEU A 208 -6.29 -18.41 5.55
CA LEU A 208 -5.80 -17.50 6.58
C LEU A 208 -6.87 -17.29 7.63
#